data_62fd95a265316a60dee22994bb775e35
#
_entry.id   62fd95a265316a60dee22994bb775e35
#
_cell.length_a   1.000
_cell.length_b   1.000
_cell.length_c   1.000
_cell.angle_alpha   90.00
_cell.angle_beta   90.00
_cell.angle_gamma   90.00
#
_symmetry.space_group_name_H-M   'P 1'
#
loop_
_entity.id
_entity.type
_entity.pdbx_description
1 polymer ?
#
loop_
_entity_poly.entity_id
_entity_poly.type
_entity_poly.pdbx_seq_one_letter_code
_entity_poly.pdbx_strand_id
1 'polypeptide(L)'
;MVVNAYAGLTRPTGYDNMFNWVFGGVYGGDANKGSESNDQSVLNSVETYAVTATNDYLLNKWKDAYYGAQRCNLALNVMKEAADMDETTTANWTAELKFLRALFMFEGVKIFGPTGMPYIDETIAAEENDPKVHNGTDIYPNILADVEAAIEGLPEKQTEVARPTKTAAKALKAKILMQQGDMAAAKPILADIIANGLSPKGERLALQDDLDANFNATTENGKESIFEVQFSVGA
;
A
#
# COMPACT_ATOMS: atom_id res chain seq x y z
N MET A 1 -11.09 14.04 5.68
CA MET A 1 -9.62 13.99 5.65
C MET A 1 -9.08 12.60 5.41
N VAL A 2 -9.30 11.66 6.33
CA VAL A 2 -8.81 10.26 6.19
C VAL A 2 -9.25 9.63 4.88
N VAL A 3 -10.53 9.75 4.48
CA VAL A 3 -11.05 9.25 3.19
C VAL A 3 -10.24 9.74 1.99
N ASN A 4 -9.68 10.97 2.06
CA ASN A 4 -8.83 11.49 0.98
C ASN A 4 -7.49 10.73 0.83
N ALA A 5 -6.98 10.13 1.91
CA ALA A 5 -5.80 9.25 1.82
C ALA A 5 -6.14 7.93 1.10
N TYR A 6 -7.33 7.37 1.34
CA TYR A 6 -7.80 6.18 0.59
C TYR A 6 -7.95 6.45 -0.91
N ALA A 7 -8.33 7.66 -1.31
CA ALA A 7 -8.39 8.01 -2.73
C ALA A 7 -7.04 7.90 -3.45
N GLY A 8 -5.92 7.83 -2.72
CA GLY A 8 -4.62 7.48 -3.28
C GLY A 8 -4.55 6.05 -3.82
N LEU A 9 -5.36 5.13 -3.28
CA LEU A 9 -5.40 3.72 -3.72
C LEU A 9 -6.10 3.54 -5.09
N THR A 10 -6.98 4.48 -5.45
CA THR A 10 -7.80 4.41 -6.67
C THR A 10 -7.49 5.52 -7.65
N ARG A 11 -6.33 6.18 -7.54
CA ARG A 11 -6.01 7.34 -8.37
C ARG A 11 -6.04 6.99 -9.86
N PRO A 12 -6.89 7.67 -10.65
CA PRO A 12 -6.98 7.44 -12.08
C PRO A 12 -5.88 8.22 -12.83
N THR A 13 -4.64 7.82 -12.73
CA THR A 13 -3.57 8.37 -13.58
C THR A 13 -3.33 7.52 -14.83
N GLY A 14 -4.41 7.05 -15.41
CA GLY A 14 -4.46 6.47 -16.75
C GLY A 14 -3.90 5.07 -16.91
N TYR A 15 -2.84 4.68 -16.24
CA TYR A 15 -2.20 3.40 -16.53
C TYR A 15 -1.72 2.59 -15.35
N ASP A 16 -1.67 3.13 -14.13
CA ASP A 16 -1.13 2.33 -13.05
C ASP A 16 -1.45 2.85 -11.64
N ASN A 17 -2.67 2.64 -11.23
CA ASN A 17 -3.08 2.81 -9.83
C ASN A 17 -2.35 1.84 -8.91
N MET A 18 -1.07 2.01 -8.62
CA MET A 18 -0.31 1.06 -7.80
C MET A 18 -0.39 -0.40 -8.29
N PHE A 19 -1.06 -0.66 -9.42
CA PHE A 19 -1.19 -2.00 -9.96
C PHE A 19 0.16 -2.49 -10.47
N ASN A 20 0.52 -3.64 -10.00
CA ASN A 20 1.80 -4.23 -10.30
C ASN A 20 1.81 -5.02 -11.61
N TRP A 21 0.78 -4.87 -12.50
CA TRP A 21 0.76 -5.61 -13.74
C TRP A 21 1.95 -5.28 -14.64
N VAL A 22 2.36 -4.00 -14.69
CA VAL A 22 3.56 -3.58 -15.42
C VAL A 22 4.84 -4.10 -14.76
N PHE A 23 5.01 -3.83 -13.47
CA PHE A 23 6.24 -4.18 -12.75
C PHE A 23 6.20 -5.61 -12.18
N GLY A 24 5.04 -6.19 -11.97
CA GLY A 24 4.86 -7.59 -11.59
C GLY A 24 4.75 -8.50 -12.81
N GLY A 25 3.75 -8.29 -13.67
CA GLY A 25 3.48 -9.14 -14.81
C GLY A 25 4.48 -8.96 -15.97
N VAL A 26 4.57 -7.73 -16.51
CA VAL A 26 5.42 -7.49 -17.70
C VAL A 26 6.91 -7.55 -17.34
N TYR A 27 7.33 -6.80 -16.32
CA TYR A 27 8.73 -6.82 -15.87
C TYR A 27 9.14 -8.16 -15.25
N GLY A 28 8.20 -8.87 -14.62
CA GLY A 28 8.41 -10.22 -14.09
C GLY A 28 8.48 -11.32 -15.15
N GLY A 29 8.11 -11.02 -16.39
CA GLY A 29 8.14 -11.99 -17.49
C GLY A 29 6.92 -12.89 -17.61
N ASP A 30 5.90 -12.70 -16.78
CA ASP A 30 4.65 -13.50 -16.81
C ASP A 30 3.65 -13.00 -17.85
N ALA A 31 3.80 -11.76 -18.30
CA ALA A 31 2.90 -11.14 -19.27
C ALA A 31 3.67 -10.33 -20.31
N ASN A 32 3.07 -10.22 -21.48
CA ASN A 32 3.50 -9.33 -22.56
C ASN A 32 2.64 -8.05 -22.53
N LYS A 33 3.20 -6.92 -23.03
CA LYS A 33 2.53 -5.62 -23.02
C LYS A 33 1.20 -5.57 -23.79
N GLY A 34 0.95 -6.52 -24.70
CA GLY A 34 -0.29 -6.59 -25.48
C GLY A 34 -0.11 -6.79 -26.98
N SER A 35 -1.19 -6.57 -27.73
CA SER A 35 -1.46 -7.15 -29.02
C SER A 35 -0.74 -6.51 -30.20
N GLU A 36 -0.44 -5.22 -30.17
CA GLU A 36 0.12 -4.50 -31.31
C GLU A 36 1.46 -3.85 -30.97
N SER A 37 2.39 -3.83 -31.95
CA SER A 37 3.74 -3.31 -31.74
C SER A 37 3.76 -1.83 -31.34
N ASN A 38 2.78 -1.05 -31.76
CA ASN A 38 2.69 0.38 -31.49
C ASN A 38 1.86 0.72 -30.25
N ASP A 39 1.10 -0.25 -29.71
CA ASP A 39 0.36 -0.03 -28.47
C ASP A 39 1.32 -0.05 -27.30
N GLN A 40 1.19 0.95 -26.41
CA GLN A 40 2.01 1.07 -25.20
C GLN A 40 3.51 0.88 -25.48
N SER A 41 4.05 1.50 -26.54
CA SER A 41 5.44 1.32 -26.97
C SER A 41 6.46 1.60 -25.85
N VAL A 42 6.13 2.43 -24.87
CA VAL A 42 6.94 2.72 -23.68
C VAL A 42 7.17 1.47 -22.83
N LEU A 43 6.24 0.51 -22.84
CA LEU A 43 6.39 -0.78 -22.14
C LEU A 43 7.42 -1.71 -22.76
N ASN A 44 7.78 -1.54 -24.04
CA ASN A 44 8.83 -2.35 -24.67
C ASN A 44 10.15 -2.27 -23.88
N SER A 45 10.47 -1.11 -23.33
CA SER A 45 11.67 -0.95 -22.51
C SER A 45 11.57 -1.65 -21.16
N VAL A 46 10.37 -1.77 -20.60
CA VAL A 46 10.11 -2.54 -19.36
C VAL A 46 10.26 -4.03 -19.64
N GLU A 47 9.65 -4.52 -20.72
CA GLU A 47 9.67 -5.91 -21.14
C GLU A 47 11.09 -6.41 -21.47
N THR A 48 11.90 -5.54 -22.08
CA THR A 48 13.29 -5.86 -22.47
C THR A 48 14.34 -5.47 -21.44
N TYR A 49 13.94 -5.05 -20.24
CA TYR A 49 14.85 -4.59 -19.17
C TYR A 49 15.76 -3.42 -19.57
N ALA A 50 15.32 -2.60 -20.52
CA ALA A 50 16.06 -1.43 -21.03
C ALA A 50 15.41 -0.11 -20.56
N VAL A 51 14.87 -0.11 -19.35
CA VAL A 51 14.14 1.04 -18.77
C VAL A 51 15.09 2.18 -18.49
N THR A 52 14.68 3.40 -18.88
CA THR A 52 15.39 4.65 -18.58
C THR A 52 14.63 5.49 -17.57
N ALA A 53 15.32 6.43 -16.93
CA ALA A 53 14.72 7.34 -15.94
C ALA A 53 13.60 8.23 -16.52
N THR A 54 13.49 8.33 -17.83
CA THR A 54 12.43 9.09 -18.53
C THR A 54 11.20 8.26 -18.87
N ASN A 55 11.12 7.01 -18.41
CA ASN A 55 9.98 6.15 -18.65
C ASN A 55 8.76 6.64 -17.85
N ASP A 56 7.63 6.87 -18.53
CA ASP A 56 6.42 7.43 -17.92
C ASP A 56 5.81 6.51 -16.85
N TYR A 57 5.95 5.18 -16.98
CA TYR A 57 5.48 4.24 -15.96
C TYR A 57 6.26 4.37 -14.66
N LEU A 58 7.58 4.54 -14.73
CA LEU A 58 8.40 4.84 -13.54
C LEU A 58 7.99 6.16 -12.91
N LEU A 59 7.86 7.21 -13.73
CA LEU A 59 7.44 8.53 -13.25
C LEU A 59 6.07 8.48 -12.56
N ASN A 60 5.11 7.78 -13.15
CA ASN A 60 3.77 7.64 -12.57
C ASN A 60 3.81 6.83 -11.27
N LYS A 61 4.54 5.73 -11.22
CA LYS A 61 4.71 4.94 -9.98
C LYS A 61 5.32 5.77 -8.85
N TRP A 62 6.34 6.58 -9.15
CA TRP A 62 6.92 7.53 -8.20
C TRP A 62 5.88 8.53 -7.69
N LYS A 63 5.17 9.19 -8.60
CA LYS A 63 4.14 10.17 -8.26
C LYS A 63 3.03 9.56 -7.41
N ASP A 64 2.58 8.35 -7.71
CA ASP A 64 1.50 7.70 -6.98
C ASP A 64 1.92 7.35 -5.56
N ALA A 65 3.15 6.84 -5.35
CA ALA A 65 3.68 6.56 -4.02
C ALA A 65 3.70 7.83 -3.15
N TYR A 66 4.27 8.92 -3.65
CA TYR A 66 4.34 10.18 -2.90
C TYR A 66 3.01 10.90 -2.76
N TYR A 67 2.16 10.82 -3.76
CA TYR A 67 0.81 11.39 -3.69
C TYR A 67 -0.02 10.76 -2.56
N GLY A 68 0.02 9.44 -2.45
CA GLY A 68 -0.64 8.73 -1.36
C GLY A 68 -0.03 9.06 0.00
N ALA A 69 1.30 9.01 0.12
CA ALA A 69 2.02 9.34 1.35
C ALA A 69 1.76 10.78 1.81
N GLN A 70 1.79 11.75 0.88
CA GLN A 70 1.51 13.16 1.19
C GLN A 70 0.10 13.37 1.75
N ARG A 71 -0.91 12.67 1.22
CA ARG A 71 -2.28 12.75 1.74
C ARG A 71 -2.38 12.22 3.16
N CYS A 72 -1.62 11.17 3.47
CA CYS A 72 -1.52 10.67 4.84
C CYS A 72 -0.87 11.73 5.76
N ASN A 73 0.23 12.34 5.33
CA ASN A 73 0.93 13.38 6.10
C ASN A 73 0.03 14.59 6.37
N LEU A 74 -0.66 15.07 5.33
CA LEU A 74 -1.60 16.19 5.48
C LEU A 74 -2.74 15.87 6.46
N ALA A 75 -3.30 14.66 6.37
CA ALA A 75 -4.36 14.24 7.29
C ALA A 75 -3.85 14.14 8.73
N LEU A 76 -2.66 13.56 8.95
CA LEU A 76 -2.03 13.49 10.27
C LEU A 76 -1.77 14.87 10.87
N ASN A 77 -1.27 15.83 10.08
CA ASN A 77 -1.04 17.19 10.56
C ASN A 77 -2.34 17.91 10.93
N VAL A 78 -3.38 17.80 10.09
CA VAL A 78 -4.67 18.43 10.44
C VAL A 78 -5.30 17.79 11.68
N MET A 79 -5.14 16.48 11.86
CA MET A 79 -5.64 15.79 13.07
C MET A 79 -4.94 16.24 14.34
N LYS A 80 -3.66 16.59 14.30
CA LYS A 80 -2.93 17.14 15.46
C LYS A 80 -3.53 18.46 15.97
N GLU A 81 -4.16 19.24 15.09
CA GLU A 81 -4.73 20.55 15.40
C GLU A 81 -6.23 20.48 15.70
N ALA A 82 -6.88 19.33 15.46
CA ALA A 82 -8.31 19.14 15.68
C ALA A 82 -8.59 18.87 17.18
N ALA A 83 -8.93 19.93 17.91
CA ALA A 83 -9.16 19.87 19.36
C ALA A 83 -10.48 19.18 19.77
N ASP A 84 -11.36 18.91 18.82
CA ASP A 84 -12.71 18.34 19.01
C ASP A 84 -12.82 16.85 18.70
N MET A 85 -11.72 16.22 18.31
CA MET A 85 -11.70 14.77 18.05
C MET A 85 -11.55 13.99 19.35
N ASP A 86 -12.36 12.94 19.49
CA ASP A 86 -12.18 12.00 20.61
C ASP A 86 -10.91 11.15 20.42
N GLU A 87 -10.34 10.74 21.54
CA GLU A 87 -9.06 10.04 21.60
C GLU A 87 -9.06 8.70 20.84
N THR A 88 -10.16 7.95 20.92
CA THR A 88 -10.31 6.65 20.27
C THR A 88 -10.32 6.79 18.74
N THR A 89 -11.11 7.74 18.23
CA THR A 89 -11.16 8.05 16.78
C THR A 89 -9.82 8.54 16.29
N THR A 90 -9.16 9.43 17.04
CA THR A 90 -7.84 9.95 16.71
C THR A 90 -6.80 8.82 16.61
N ALA A 91 -6.78 7.92 17.59
CA ALA A 91 -5.86 6.78 17.60
C ALA A 91 -6.09 5.84 16.40
N ASN A 92 -7.36 5.48 16.14
CA ASN A 92 -7.70 4.59 15.02
C ASN A 92 -7.33 5.23 13.67
N TRP A 93 -7.70 6.48 13.43
CA TRP A 93 -7.41 7.16 12.17
C TRP A 93 -5.90 7.41 11.97
N THR A 94 -5.16 7.68 13.05
CA THR A 94 -3.70 7.76 12.99
C THR A 94 -3.11 6.44 12.54
N ALA A 95 -3.58 5.33 13.09
CA ALA A 95 -3.13 3.99 12.72
C ALA A 95 -3.49 3.63 11.26
N GLU A 96 -4.69 4.01 10.79
CA GLU A 96 -5.08 3.85 9.38
C GLU A 96 -4.17 4.63 8.43
N LEU A 97 -3.89 5.90 8.76
CA LEU A 97 -3.03 6.76 7.93
C LEU A 97 -1.59 6.24 7.88
N LYS A 98 -1.07 5.75 8.99
CA LYS A 98 0.25 5.12 9.04
C LYS A 98 0.31 3.82 8.23
N PHE A 99 -0.73 2.98 8.32
CA PHE A 99 -0.86 1.80 7.45
C PHE A 99 -0.83 2.18 5.97
N LEU A 100 -1.63 3.17 5.55
CA LEU A 100 -1.70 3.62 4.17
C LEU A 100 -0.36 4.20 3.69
N ARG A 101 0.30 5.04 4.52
CA ARG A 101 1.61 5.59 4.17
C ARG A 101 2.65 4.49 4.00
N ALA A 102 2.69 3.55 4.91
CA ALA A 102 3.57 2.39 4.80
C ALA A 102 3.32 1.59 3.51
N LEU A 103 2.05 1.38 3.15
CA LEU A 103 1.66 0.68 1.93
C LEU A 103 2.15 1.45 0.69
N PHE A 104 1.91 2.77 0.59
CA PHE A 104 2.35 3.60 -0.53
C PHE A 104 3.88 3.60 -0.67
N MET A 105 4.59 3.81 0.43
CA MET A 105 6.05 3.83 0.41
C MET A 105 6.64 2.45 0.09
N PHE A 106 6.05 1.38 0.61
CA PHE A 106 6.47 0.02 0.29
C PHE A 106 6.28 -0.31 -1.19
N GLU A 107 5.14 0.10 -1.78
CA GLU A 107 4.90 -0.07 -3.22
C GLU A 107 5.94 0.67 -4.09
N GLY A 108 6.40 1.83 -3.64
CA GLY A 108 7.50 2.55 -4.31
C GLY A 108 8.85 1.85 -4.13
N VAL A 109 9.19 1.45 -2.90
CA VAL A 109 10.48 0.80 -2.58
C VAL A 109 10.71 -0.49 -3.38
N LYS A 110 9.66 -1.25 -3.67
CA LYS A 110 9.78 -2.46 -4.52
C LYS A 110 10.37 -2.17 -5.90
N ILE A 111 10.20 -0.95 -6.40
CA ILE A 111 10.65 -0.54 -7.75
C ILE A 111 11.95 0.28 -7.67
N PHE A 112 12.02 1.24 -6.75
CA PHE A 112 13.13 2.20 -6.68
C PHE A 112 14.23 1.81 -5.69
N GLY A 113 14.00 0.76 -4.91
CA GLY A 113 14.91 0.32 -3.87
C GLY A 113 14.82 1.17 -2.59
N PRO A 114 15.31 0.65 -1.46
CA PRO A 114 15.16 1.30 -0.16
C PRO A 114 15.96 2.59 0.00
N THR A 115 17.03 2.75 -0.76
CA THR A 115 17.87 3.95 -0.77
C THR A 115 17.58 4.89 -1.94
N GLY A 116 16.72 4.46 -2.87
CA GLY A 116 16.36 5.25 -4.04
C GLY A 116 15.30 6.32 -3.76
N MET A 117 14.55 6.18 -2.66
CA MET A 117 13.46 7.06 -2.28
C MET A 117 13.74 7.75 -0.93
N PRO A 118 13.59 9.09 -0.82
CA PRO A 118 13.57 9.75 0.48
C PRO A 118 12.28 9.41 1.24
N TYR A 119 12.37 9.21 2.55
CA TYR A 119 11.19 9.09 3.41
C TYR A 119 10.77 10.48 3.89
N ILE A 120 9.52 10.83 3.62
CA ILE A 120 8.92 12.12 3.97
C ILE A 120 7.66 11.84 4.79
N ASP A 121 7.70 12.25 6.06
CA ASP A 121 6.58 12.10 6.97
C ASP A 121 5.97 13.45 7.39
N GLU A 122 4.98 13.40 8.27
CA GLU A 122 4.26 14.56 8.77
C GLU A 122 5.07 15.49 9.69
N THR A 123 6.30 15.12 10.05
CA THR A 123 7.18 15.94 10.88
C THR A 123 8.04 16.89 10.08
N ILE A 124 8.18 16.62 8.77
CA ILE A 124 8.93 17.47 7.86
C ILE A 124 8.04 18.61 7.38
N ALA A 125 8.41 19.84 7.65
CA ALA A 125 7.64 21.00 7.22
C ALA A 125 7.50 21.07 5.70
N ALA A 126 6.37 21.57 5.21
CA ALA A 126 6.09 21.62 3.77
C ALA A 126 7.15 22.40 2.99
N GLU A 127 7.70 23.46 3.59
CA GLU A 127 8.76 24.30 3.02
C GLU A 127 10.11 23.54 2.95
N GLU A 128 10.30 22.53 3.77
CA GLU A 128 11.50 21.68 3.82
C GLU A 128 11.38 20.44 2.95
N ASN A 129 10.17 20.11 2.51
CA ASN A 129 9.91 18.93 1.67
C ASN A 129 10.43 19.08 0.24
N ASP A 130 10.57 20.31 -0.24
CA ASP A 130 11.00 20.57 -1.61
C ASP A 130 12.54 20.53 -1.70
N PRO A 131 13.04 19.85 -2.60
CA PRO A 131 14.21 19.06 -2.98
C PRO A 131 15.28 18.83 -1.88
N LYS A 132 15.03 19.17 -0.63
CA LYS A 132 16.04 19.11 0.45
C LYS A 132 16.11 17.76 1.14
N VAL A 133 15.10 16.90 1.01
CA VAL A 133 15.12 15.56 1.57
C VAL A 133 15.88 14.65 0.63
N HIS A 134 17.09 14.26 1.03
CA HIS A 134 17.96 13.42 0.21
C HIS A 134 17.56 11.94 0.27
N ASN A 135 17.73 11.25 -0.84
CA ASN A 135 17.74 9.78 -0.86
C ASN A 135 19.12 9.26 -0.40
N GLY A 136 19.30 7.95 -0.45
CA GLY A 136 20.56 7.31 -0.06
C GLY A 136 20.54 6.66 1.33
N THR A 137 19.52 6.94 2.14
CA THR A 137 19.27 6.26 3.41
C THR A 137 18.26 5.14 3.21
N ASP A 138 18.49 3.99 3.84
CA ASP A 138 17.50 2.90 3.85
C ASP A 138 16.25 3.33 4.60
N ILE A 139 15.11 3.35 3.92
CA ILE A 139 13.81 3.77 4.48
C ILE A 139 12.95 2.61 5.00
N TYR A 140 13.38 1.37 4.89
CA TYR A 140 12.63 0.25 5.49
C TYR A 140 12.37 0.41 6.99
N PRO A 141 13.32 0.90 7.81
CA PRO A 141 13.06 1.15 9.22
C PRO A 141 11.89 2.12 9.45
N ASN A 142 11.78 3.17 8.62
CA ASN A 142 10.69 4.14 8.71
C ASN A 142 9.33 3.51 8.31
N ILE A 143 9.31 2.75 7.21
CA ILE A 143 8.12 2.02 6.76
C ILE A 143 7.66 1.02 7.82
N LEU A 144 8.59 0.28 8.41
CA LEU A 144 8.29 -0.67 9.48
C LEU A 144 7.77 0.02 10.74
N ALA A 145 8.31 1.19 11.10
CA ALA A 145 7.80 1.97 12.23
C ALA A 145 6.34 2.40 12.04
N ASP A 146 5.96 2.80 10.83
CA ASP A 146 4.56 3.08 10.50
C ASP A 146 3.67 1.84 10.59
N VAL A 147 4.15 0.69 10.13
CA VAL A 147 3.41 -0.57 10.23
C VAL A 147 3.26 -1.03 11.68
N GLU A 148 4.28 -0.86 12.51
CA GLU A 148 4.18 -1.18 13.95
C GLU A 148 3.14 -0.30 14.64
N ALA A 149 3.17 1.01 14.39
CA ALA A 149 2.16 1.92 14.91
C ALA A 149 0.73 1.55 14.42
N ALA A 150 0.62 1.08 13.18
CA ALA A 150 -0.64 0.56 12.67
C ALA A 150 -1.08 -0.73 13.38
N ILE A 151 -0.16 -1.69 13.64
CA ILE A 151 -0.47 -2.91 14.39
C ILE A 151 -0.94 -2.59 15.81
N GLU A 152 -0.33 -1.61 16.47
CA GLU A 152 -0.71 -1.19 17.82
C GLU A 152 -2.08 -0.52 17.86
N GLY A 153 -2.35 0.40 16.93
CA GLY A 153 -3.53 1.26 16.97
C GLY A 153 -4.75 0.72 16.23
N LEU A 154 -4.60 -0.17 15.25
CA LEU A 154 -5.74 -0.72 14.50
C LEU A 154 -6.52 -1.76 15.30
N PRO A 155 -7.86 -1.75 15.22
CA PRO A 155 -8.70 -2.79 15.83
C PRO A 155 -8.59 -4.11 15.04
N GLU A 156 -9.00 -5.20 15.68
CA GLU A 156 -9.11 -6.51 15.01
C GLU A 156 -10.21 -6.52 13.95
N LYS A 157 -11.22 -5.67 14.10
CA LYS A 157 -12.35 -5.53 13.19
C LYS A 157 -12.74 -4.06 13.05
N GLN A 158 -13.00 -3.63 11.83
CA GLN A 158 -13.52 -2.30 11.51
C GLN A 158 -15.05 -2.35 11.27
N THR A 159 -15.72 -1.20 11.38
CA THR A 159 -17.13 -1.06 11.01
C THR A 159 -17.29 -1.12 9.49
N GLU A 160 -16.34 -0.53 8.76
CA GLU A 160 -16.32 -0.49 7.30
C GLU A 160 -15.28 -1.48 6.77
N VAL A 161 -15.68 -2.40 5.91
CA VAL A 161 -14.80 -3.43 5.31
C VAL A 161 -13.65 -2.86 4.49
N ALA A 162 -13.78 -1.62 4.01
CA ALA A 162 -12.75 -0.91 3.27
C ALA A 162 -11.55 -0.45 4.14
N ARG A 163 -11.68 -0.50 5.47
CA ARG A 163 -10.65 -0.01 6.38
C ARG A 163 -9.71 -1.12 6.81
N PRO A 164 -8.40 -0.84 6.95
CA PRO A 164 -7.44 -1.85 7.38
C PRO A 164 -7.70 -2.27 8.83
N THR A 165 -7.44 -3.52 9.10
CA THR A 165 -7.49 -4.13 10.42
C THR A 165 -6.07 -4.43 10.91
N LYS A 166 -5.93 -4.82 12.18
CA LYS A 166 -4.66 -5.30 12.72
C LYS A 166 -4.10 -6.49 11.91
N THR A 167 -4.95 -7.37 11.40
CA THR A 167 -4.55 -8.47 10.52
C THR A 167 -3.93 -7.94 9.22
N ALA A 168 -4.50 -6.89 8.62
CA ALA A 168 -3.96 -6.27 7.41
C ALA A 168 -2.57 -5.66 7.66
N ALA A 169 -2.38 -4.97 8.80
CA ALA A 169 -1.09 -4.40 9.16
C ALA A 169 -0.03 -5.48 9.40
N LYS A 170 -0.37 -6.57 10.10
CA LYS A 170 0.52 -7.74 10.27
C LYS A 170 0.91 -8.37 8.93
N ALA A 171 -0.05 -8.50 8.01
CA ALA A 171 0.22 -9.04 6.67
C ALA A 171 1.17 -8.13 5.87
N LEU A 172 0.97 -6.81 5.93
CA LEU A 172 1.89 -5.85 5.32
C LEU A 172 3.29 -5.95 5.90
N LYS A 173 3.42 -6.04 7.25
CA LYS A 173 4.72 -6.25 7.91
C LYS A 173 5.42 -7.51 7.41
N ALA A 174 4.71 -8.62 7.35
CA ALA A 174 5.28 -9.88 6.85
C ALA A 174 5.76 -9.73 5.39
N LYS A 175 4.98 -9.07 4.50
CA LYS A 175 5.39 -8.79 3.11
C LYS A 175 6.65 -7.95 3.03
N ILE A 176 6.78 -6.91 3.86
CA ILE A 176 7.97 -6.05 3.92
C ILE A 176 9.19 -6.85 4.35
N LEU A 177 9.09 -7.64 5.42
CA LEU A 177 10.18 -8.48 5.89
C LEU A 177 10.61 -9.51 4.85
N MET A 178 9.66 -10.15 4.18
CA MET A 178 9.94 -11.08 3.08
C MET A 178 10.66 -10.39 1.92
N GLN A 179 10.28 -9.16 1.57
CA GLN A 179 10.96 -8.37 0.54
C GLN A 179 12.41 -8.04 0.92
N GLN A 180 12.69 -7.87 2.20
CA GLN A 180 14.05 -7.69 2.74
C GLN A 180 14.83 -9.01 2.82
N GLY A 181 14.21 -10.16 2.55
CA GLY A 181 14.81 -11.48 2.71
C GLY A 181 14.76 -12.03 4.14
N ASP A 182 14.15 -11.32 5.09
CA ASP A 182 14.01 -11.78 6.49
C ASP A 182 12.82 -12.71 6.67
N MET A 183 12.94 -13.90 6.10
CA MET A 183 11.95 -14.97 6.23
C MET A 183 11.79 -15.46 7.67
N ALA A 184 12.85 -15.35 8.47
CA ALA A 184 12.82 -15.77 9.87
C ALA A 184 11.90 -14.91 10.72
N ALA A 185 11.96 -13.58 10.52
CA ALA A 185 11.07 -12.64 11.19
C ALA A 185 9.63 -12.67 10.63
N ALA A 186 9.45 -12.92 9.34
CA ALA A 186 8.12 -12.99 8.71
C ALA A 186 7.33 -14.23 9.15
N LYS A 187 7.99 -15.37 9.32
CA LYS A 187 7.35 -16.67 9.62
C LYS A 187 6.41 -16.65 10.84
N PRO A 188 6.81 -16.16 12.04
CA PRO A 188 5.92 -16.14 13.20
C PRO A 188 4.71 -15.23 12.99
N ILE A 189 4.84 -14.12 12.25
CA ILE A 189 3.74 -13.22 11.92
C ILE A 189 2.71 -13.93 11.03
N LEU A 190 3.18 -14.61 10.00
CA LEU A 190 2.31 -15.41 9.12
C LEU A 190 1.63 -16.54 9.86
N ALA A 191 2.34 -17.23 10.77
CA ALA A 191 1.75 -18.26 11.61
C ALA A 191 0.64 -17.71 12.52
N ASP A 192 0.84 -16.50 13.09
CA ASP A 192 -0.20 -15.84 13.89
C ASP A 192 -1.40 -15.45 13.04
N ILE A 193 -1.20 -14.91 11.83
CA ILE A 193 -2.29 -14.58 10.91
C ILE A 193 -3.11 -15.83 10.56
N ILE A 194 -2.46 -16.94 10.22
CA ILE A 194 -3.13 -18.21 9.91
C ILE A 194 -3.92 -18.70 11.13
N ALA A 195 -3.32 -18.61 12.31
CA ALA A 195 -3.94 -19.09 13.54
C ALA A 195 -5.04 -18.17 14.08
N ASN A 196 -4.95 -16.86 13.91
CA ASN A 196 -5.77 -15.86 14.62
C ASN A 196 -6.36 -14.77 13.73
N GLY A 197 -5.93 -14.64 12.48
CA GLY A 197 -6.35 -13.55 11.60
C GLY A 197 -7.85 -13.54 11.29
N LEU A 198 -8.38 -12.33 11.08
CA LEU A 198 -9.76 -12.10 10.69
C LEU A 198 -9.82 -11.43 9.33
N SER A 199 -10.83 -11.79 8.53
CA SER A 199 -11.19 -11.08 7.29
C SER A 199 -11.75 -9.68 7.61
N PRO A 200 -11.93 -8.80 6.62
CA PRO A 200 -12.56 -7.49 6.83
C PRO A 200 -13.97 -7.58 7.44
N LYS A 201 -14.71 -8.67 7.19
CA LYS A 201 -16.02 -8.94 7.80
C LYS A 201 -15.92 -9.47 9.24
N GLY A 202 -14.72 -9.76 9.73
CA GLY A 202 -14.49 -10.30 11.06
C GLY A 202 -14.67 -11.81 11.17
N GLU A 203 -14.63 -12.53 10.06
CA GLU A 203 -14.63 -13.99 10.00
C GLU A 203 -13.20 -14.51 10.12
N ARG A 204 -13.02 -15.74 10.59
CA ARG A 204 -11.71 -16.40 10.61
C ARG A 204 -11.18 -16.53 9.19
N LEU A 205 -9.91 -16.15 8.98
CA LEU A 205 -9.26 -16.40 7.70
C LEU A 205 -9.17 -17.91 7.43
N ALA A 206 -9.54 -18.27 6.22
CA ALA A 206 -9.47 -19.64 5.69
C ALA A 206 -9.47 -19.60 4.17
N LEU A 207 -9.00 -20.67 3.54
CA LEU A 207 -9.15 -20.81 2.09
C LEU A 207 -10.63 -20.92 1.72
N GLN A 208 -11.01 -20.36 0.57
CA GLN A 208 -12.33 -20.56 0.00
C GLN A 208 -12.49 -22.03 -0.42
N ASP A 209 -13.72 -22.54 -0.30
CA ASP A 209 -14.03 -23.90 -0.74
C ASP A 209 -14.10 -23.98 -2.28
N ASP A 210 -14.45 -22.83 -2.90
CA ASP A 210 -14.48 -22.65 -4.34
C ASP A 210 -13.55 -21.49 -4.72
N LEU A 211 -12.57 -21.75 -5.60
CA LEU A 211 -11.63 -20.76 -6.09
C LEU A 211 -12.33 -19.58 -6.77
N ASP A 212 -13.42 -19.82 -7.50
CA ASP A 212 -14.18 -18.79 -8.20
C ASP A 212 -14.77 -17.74 -7.24
N ALA A 213 -14.96 -18.10 -5.97
CA ALA A 213 -15.42 -17.16 -4.94
C ALA A 213 -14.45 -15.99 -4.69
N ASN A 214 -13.17 -16.14 -5.03
CA ASN A 214 -12.19 -15.04 -4.91
C ASN A 214 -12.28 -14.02 -6.06
N PHE A 215 -13.02 -14.36 -7.12
CA PHE A 215 -13.15 -13.53 -8.34
C PHE A 215 -14.57 -13.11 -8.63
N ASN A 216 -15.48 -13.29 -7.69
CA ASN A 216 -16.89 -13.01 -7.86
C ASN A 216 -17.33 -11.84 -6.99
N ALA A 217 -17.92 -10.81 -7.60
CA ALA A 217 -18.40 -9.60 -6.91
C ALA A 217 -19.43 -9.87 -5.79
N THR A 218 -20.10 -11.00 -5.79
CA THR A 218 -21.06 -11.37 -4.72
C THR A 218 -20.38 -11.94 -3.47
N THR A 219 -19.10 -12.29 -3.57
CA THR A 219 -18.32 -12.91 -2.49
C THR A 219 -17.11 -12.07 -2.04
N GLU A 220 -17.09 -10.80 -2.41
CA GLU A 220 -16.07 -9.83 -1.97
C GLU A 220 -15.92 -9.79 -0.45
N ASN A 221 -14.72 -9.46 0.02
CA ASN A 221 -14.36 -9.43 1.43
C ASN A 221 -14.62 -10.75 2.16
N GLY A 222 -14.45 -11.87 1.45
CA GLY A 222 -14.64 -13.22 1.99
C GLY A 222 -13.55 -13.65 2.97
N LYS A 223 -13.60 -14.93 3.38
CA LYS A 223 -12.69 -15.51 4.39
C LYS A 223 -11.21 -15.59 3.94
N GLU A 224 -10.90 -15.42 2.66
CA GLU A 224 -9.52 -15.33 2.14
C GLU A 224 -9.00 -13.89 2.02
N SER A 225 -9.91 -12.91 2.12
CA SER A 225 -9.57 -11.49 2.01
C SER A 225 -8.96 -10.96 3.31
N ILE A 226 -7.87 -10.21 3.18
CA ILE A 226 -7.21 -9.53 4.31
C ILE A 226 -7.46 -8.01 4.25
N PHE A 227 -7.33 -7.42 3.07
CA PHE A 227 -7.59 -6.03 2.78
C PHE A 227 -7.87 -5.84 1.30
N GLU A 228 -8.99 -5.23 0.97
CA GLU A 228 -9.41 -4.96 -0.40
C GLU A 228 -9.70 -3.49 -0.62
N VAL A 229 -9.30 -2.98 -1.79
CA VAL A 229 -9.72 -1.66 -2.25
C VAL A 229 -11.12 -1.78 -2.83
N GLN A 230 -12.08 -1.09 -2.21
CA GLN A 230 -13.49 -1.19 -2.61
C GLN A 230 -13.77 -0.29 -3.82
N PHE A 231 -14.35 -0.86 -4.84
CA PHE A 231 -14.87 -0.14 -6.01
C PHE A 231 -16.38 -0.28 -6.07
N SER A 232 -17.10 0.83 -6.30
CA SER A 232 -18.54 0.80 -6.53
C SER A 232 -18.85 0.86 -8.03
N VAL A 233 -19.82 0.09 -8.47
CA VAL A 233 -20.37 0.19 -9.84
C VAL A 233 -21.33 1.38 -9.87
N GLY A 234 -21.04 2.39 -10.67
CA GLY A 234 -21.98 3.45 -10.99
C GLY A 234 -22.05 4.61 -10.00
N ALA A 235 -20.91 5.13 -9.58
CA ALA A 235 -20.83 6.48 -9.01
C ALA A 235 -20.47 7.50 -10.08
#